data_3871dd01630e20bde5a904bcf19ac9f3
#
_entry.id   3871dd01630e20bde5a904bcf19ac9f3
#
_cell.length_a   1.000
_cell.length_b   1.000
_cell.length_c   1.000
_cell.angle_alpha   90.00
_cell.angle_beta   90.00
_cell.angle_gamma   90.00
#
_symmetry.space_group_name_H-M   'P 1'
#
loop_
_entity.id
_entity.type
_entity.pdbx_description
1 polymer ?
#
loop_
_entity_poly.entity_id
_entity_poly.type
_entity_poly.pdbx_seq_one_letter_code
_entity_poly.pdbx_strand_id
1 'polypeptide(L)'
;MLFRSAIFTKEEPIQVTYGIGVEEHDHEGRVITAEYSEFYFVTVYVPNAQRELTRLEYRMQWEADFLAYLKKLEEKKPVIYAGDLNVAHQEIDLKNAKTNRGNAGFTDEERACFSKVLENGFIDTFRYFYPDLTGVYSWWSYMFQARAKNAGWRIDYFVVSECLKDRLADAKIHTEILGSDHCPIELDLK
;
A
#
# COMPACT_ATOMS: atom_id res chain seq x y z
N MET A 1 -1.17 -22.60 6.09
CA MET A 1 -1.63 -21.25 5.71
C MET A 1 -0.49 -20.29 6.05
N LEU A 2 0.00 -19.54 5.11
CA LEU A 2 1.03 -18.51 5.35
C LEU A 2 0.30 -17.20 5.71
N PHE A 3 0.63 -16.63 6.87
CA PHE A 3 0.14 -15.32 7.27
C PHE A 3 1.26 -14.30 7.04
N ARG A 4 0.97 -13.25 6.26
CA ARG A 4 1.91 -12.16 5.98
C ARG A 4 1.43 -10.83 6.53
N SER A 5 0.23 -10.80 7.13
CA SER A 5 -0.40 -9.59 7.64
C SER A 5 -1.13 -9.89 8.94
N ALA A 6 -1.31 -8.87 9.77
CA ALA A 6 -2.11 -8.92 11.00
C ALA A 6 -2.79 -7.57 11.23
N ILE A 7 -3.94 -7.59 11.89
CA ILE A 7 -4.63 -6.39 12.37
C ILE A 7 -4.74 -6.51 13.89
N PHE A 8 -4.31 -5.47 14.61
CA PHE A 8 -4.55 -5.28 16.03
C PHE A 8 -5.51 -4.12 16.21
N THR A 9 -6.60 -4.32 16.91
CA THR A 9 -7.66 -3.33 17.04
C THR A 9 -8.15 -3.21 18.48
N LYS A 10 -8.60 -2.01 18.86
CA LYS A 10 -9.25 -1.76 20.17
C LYS A 10 -10.74 -2.05 20.11
N GLU A 11 -11.35 -1.88 18.95
CA GLU A 11 -12.75 -2.14 18.71
C GLU A 11 -12.89 -3.48 17.99
N GLU A 12 -13.78 -4.33 18.46
CA GLU A 12 -14.05 -5.61 17.80
C GLU A 12 -14.72 -5.38 16.45
N PRO A 13 -14.16 -5.88 15.34
CA PRO A 13 -14.78 -5.77 14.02
C PRO A 13 -16.07 -6.61 13.96
N ILE A 14 -17.03 -6.16 13.17
CA ILE A 14 -18.29 -6.89 12.91
C ILE A 14 -17.99 -8.24 12.24
N GLN A 15 -17.04 -8.24 11.30
CA GLN A 15 -16.59 -9.44 10.58
C GLN A 15 -15.13 -9.29 10.17
N VAL A 16 -14.43 -10.42 10.11
CA VAL A 16 -13.09 -10.50 9.51
C VAL A 16 -13.11 -11.52 8.38
N THR A 17 -12.58 -11.14 7.23
CA THR A 17 -12.42 -12.02 6.07
C THR A 17 -10.96 -12.05 5.62
N TYR A 18 -10.56 -13.15 4.97
CA TYR A 18 -9.19 -13.39 4.52
C TYR A 18 -9.20 -13.60 3.02
N GLY A 19 -8.21 -13.02 2.33
CA GLY A 19 -8.11 -13.09 0.86
C GLY A 19 -9.06 -12.12 0.16
N ILE A 20 -9.13 -12.23 -1.15
CA ILE A 20 -9.98 -11.42 -2.04
C ILE A 20 -11.07 -12.25 -2.74
N GLY A 21 -11.15 -13.55 -2.44
CA GLY A 21 -12.10 -14.48 -3.05
C GLY A 21 -11.65 -15.04 -4.41
N VAL A 22 -10.36 -14.94 -4.73
CA VAL A 22 -9.72 -15.53 -5.90
C VAL A 22 -8.74 -16.60 -5.41
N GLU A 23 -9.03 -17.86 -5.69
CA GLU A 23 -8.29 -19.01 -5.14
C GLU A 23 -6.78 -18.91 -5.39
N GLU A 24 -6.38 -18.54 -6.60
CA GLU A 24 -4.97 -18.37 -6.98
C GLU A 24 -4.24 -17.35 -6.09
N HIS A 25 -4.92 -16.31 -5.63
CA HIS A 25 -4.35 -15.22 -4.84
C HIS A 25 -4.39 -15.49 -3.33
N ASP A 26 -5.36 -16.24 -2.87
CA ASP A 26 -5.66 -16.38 -1.45
C ASP A 26 -4.74 -17.37 -0.71
N HIS A 27 -3.93 -18.16 -1.44
CA HIS A 27 -2.97 -19.09 -0.83
C HIS A 27 -1.78 -18.41 -0.14
N GLU A 28 -1.47 -17.15 -0.49
CA GLU A 28 -0.29 -16.46 0.03
C GLU A 28 -0.56 -15.62 1.31
N GLY A 29 -1.81 -15.54 1.78
CA GLY A 29 -2.19 -14.86 3.03
C GLY A 29 -1.89 -13.36 3.03
N ARG A 30 -2.20 -12.65 1.94
CA ARG A 30 -1.81 -11.26 1.67
C ARG A 30 -2.82 -10.22 2.10
N VAL A 31 -4.09 -10.60 2.28
CA VAL A 31 -5.18 -9.66 2.52
C VAL A 31 -6.00 -10.11 3.72
N ILE A 32 -6.26 -9.18 4.63
CA ILE A 32 -7.22 -9.32 5.73
C ILE A 32 -8.13 -8.11 5.67
N THR A 33 -9.44 -8.33 5.68
CA THR A 33 -10.44 -7.28 5.73
C THR A 33 -11.21 -7.36 7.04
N ALA A 34 -11.18 -6.28 7.81
CA ALA A 34 -11.98 -6.08 9.00
C ALA A 34 -13.14 -5.13 8.69
N GLU A 35 -14.38 -5.58 8.93
CA GLU A 35 -15.58 -4.77 8.76
C GLU A 35 -15.91 -4.02 10.06
N TYR A 36 -16.00 -2.70 9.97
CA TYR A 36 -16.53 -1.84 11.04
C TYR A 36 -17.90 -1.24 10.63
N SER A 37 -18.53 -0.52 11.54
CA SER A 37 -19.84 0.10 11.28
C SER A 37 -19.82 1.07 10.11
N GLU A 38 -18.75 1.85 9.98
CA GLU A 38 -18.66 2.96 9.04
C GLU A 38 -17.76 2.70 7.83
N PHE A 39 -16.85 1.73 7.89
CA PHE A 39 -15.88 1.44 6.83
C PHE A 39 -15.37 -0.01 6.89
N TYR A 40 -14.74 -0.43 5.81
CA TYR A 40 -13.86 -1.61 5.79
C TYR A 40 -12.42 -1.16 5.98
N PHE A 41 -11.70 -1.83 6.87
CA PHE A 41 -10.24 -1.72 6.96
C PHE A 41 -9.58 -2.95 6.34
N VAL A 42 -8.74 -2.73 5.34
CA VAL A 42 -8.05 -3.80 4.61
C VAL A 42 -6.55 -3.67 4.82
N THR A 43 -5.90 -4.66 5.44
CA THR A 43 -4.44 -4.74 5.38
C THR A 43 -4.01 -5.59 4.19
N VAL A 44 -2.99 -5.13 3.48
CA VAL A 44 -2.53 -5.76 2.26
C VAL A 44 -1.01 -5.82 2.18
N TYR A 45 -0.51 -6.93 1.63
CA TYR A 45 0.87 -7.08 1.21
C TYR A 45 0.90 -7.45 -0.27
N VAL A 46 1.04 -6.45 -1.15
CA VAL A 46 1.01 -6.63 -2.60
C VAL A 46 2.17 -7.51 -3.07
N PRO A 47 1.96 -8.46 -4.00
CA PRO A 47 3.04 -9.28 -4.53
C PRO A 47 4.18 -8.43 -5.11
N ASN A 48 5.41 -8.73 -4.75
CA ASN A 48 6.59 -8.13 -5.39
C ASN A 48 6.81 -8.77 -6.76
N ALA A 49 7.14 -7.97 -7.78
CA ALA A 49 7.44 -8.47 -9.12
C ALA A 49 8.73 -9.32 -9.19
N GLN A 50 9.53 -9.29 -8.14
CA GLN A 50 10.81 -9.97 -7.95
C GLN A 50 11.91 -9.50 -8.92
N ARG A 51 13.13 -10.00 -8.64
CA ARG A 51 14.27 -9.72 -9.51
C ARG A 51 14.00 -10.23 -10.92
N GLU A 52 14.46 -9.49 -11.93
CA GLU A 52 14.23 -9.80 -13.34
C GLU A 52 12.74 -9.83 -13.74
N LEU A 53 11.88 -9.28 -12.88
CA LEU A 53 10.42 -9.16 -13.10
C LEU A 53 9.71 -10.50 -13.32
N THR A 54 10.25 -11.59 -12.76
CA THR A 54 9.73 -12.96 -12.96
C THR A 54 8.29 -13.16 -12.52
N ARG A 55 7.76 -12.27 -11.67
CA ARG A 55 6.35 -12.29 -11.22
C ARG A 55 5.55 -11.07 -11.66
N LEU A 56 6.03 -10.28 -12.62
CA LEU A 56 5.33 -9.04 -13.01
C LEU A 56 3.94 -9.35 -13.59
N GLU A 57 3.82 -10.32 -14.49
CA GLU A 57 2.54 -10.70 -15.09
C GLU A 57 1.51 -11.13 -14.03
N TYR A 58 1.92 -12.01 -13.11
CA TYR A 58 1.07 -12.41 -11.98
C TYR A 58 0.66 -11.19 -11.13
N ARG A 59 1.59 -10.28 -10.85
CA ARG A 59 1.31 -9.08 -10.09
C ARG A 59 0.28 -8.19 -10.79
N MET A 60 0.38 -8.03 -12.11
CA MET A 60 -0.58 -7.21 -12.87
C MET A 60 -2.01 -7.79 -12.77
N GLN A 61 -2.14 -9.11 -12.87
CA GLN A 61 -3.43 -9.77 -12.68
C GLN A 61 -3.94 -9.60 -11.25
N TRP A 62 -3.06 -9.82 -10.27
CA TRP A 62 -3.39 -9.66 -8.84
C TRP A 62 -3.89 -8.23 -8.51
N GLU A 63 -3.22 -7.20 -9.03
CA GLU A 63 -3.60 -5.79 -8.84
C GLU A 63 -4.98 -5.48 -9.45
N ALA A 64 -5.28 -6.04 -10.62
CA ALA A 64 -6.58 -5.87 -11.25
C ALA A 64 -7.71 -6.51 -10.42
N ASP A 65 -7.49 -7.72 -9.91
CA ASP A 65 -8.45 -8.44 -9.08
C ASP A 65 -8.59 -7.79 -7.70
N PHE A 66 -7.51 -7.26 -7.15
CA PHE A 66 -7.55 -6.50 -5.89
C PHE A 66 -8.35 -5.20 -6.04
N LEU A 67 -8.17 -4.45 -7.12
CA LEU A 67 -8.98 -3.26 -7.39
C LEU A 67 -10.47 -3.62 -7.52
N ALA A 68 -10.79 -4.70 -8.24
CA ALA A 68 -12.17 -5.17 -8.35
C ALA A 68 -12.76 -5.56 -6.98
N TYR A 69 -11.95 -6.19 -6.11
CA TYR A 69 -12.32 -6.50 -4.74
C TYR A 69 -12.60 -5.23 -3.91
N LEU A 70 -11.72 -4.23 -3.96
CA LEU A 70 -11.93 -2.95 -3.27
C LEU A 70 -13.22 -2.26 -3.73
N LYS A 71 -13.48 -2.22 -5.03
CA LYS A 71 -14.71 -1.63 -5.58
C LYS A 71 -15.97 -2.37 -5.12
N LYS A 72 -15.93 -3.68 -5.01
CA LYS A 72 -17.04 -4.48 -4.46
C LYS A 72 -17.31 -4.19 -2.98
N LEU A 73 -16.28 -3.95 -2.18
CA LEU A 73 -16.43 -3.50 -0.80
C LEU A 73 -17.06 -2.10 -0.75
N GLU A 74 -16.60 -1.21 -1.63
CA GLU A 74 -17.05 0.18 -1.71
C GLU A 74 -18.55 0.34 -2.06
N GLU A 75 -19.15 -0.65 -2.73
CA GLU A 75 -20.61 -0.70 -2.96
C GLU A 75 -21.42 -0.66 -1.65
N LYS A 76 -20.82 -1.09 -0.54
CA LYS A 76 -21.49 -1.18 0.76
C LYS A 76 -21.02 -0.11 1.75
N LYS A 77 -19.72 0.08 1.89
CA LYS A 77 -19.10 1.03 2.82
C LYS A 77 -17.78 1.54 2.25
N PRO A 78 -17.34 2.74 2.66
CA PRO A 78 -16.01 3.24 2.34
C PRO A 78 -14.92 2.24 2.73
N VAL A 79 -13.82 2.26 2.00
CA VAL A 79 -12.65 1.42 2.23
C VAL A 79 -11.45 2.26 2.66
N ILE A 80 -10.77 1.80 3.70
CA ILE A 80 -9.43 2.25 4.08
C ILE A 80 -8.53 1.03 3.90
N TYR A 81 -7.51 1.10 3.05
CA TYR A 81 -6.54 0.02 2.99
C TYR A 81 -5.12 0.51 3.22
N ALA A 82 -4.31 -0.35 3.85
CA ALA A 82 -2.95 -0.01 4.22
C ALA A 82 -2.02 -1.22 4.11
N GLY A 83 -0.76 -0.94 3.85
CA GLY A 83 0.31 -1.93 3.85
C GLY A 83 1.41 -1.64 2.85
N ASP A 84 2.28 -2.62 2.66
CA ASP A 84 3.34 -2.58 1.66
C ASP A 84 2.75 -2.90 0.28
N LEU A 85 2.67 -1.87 -0.57
CA LEU A 85 2.17 -2.00 -1.94
C LEU A 85 3.27 -2.39 -2.93
N ASN A 86 4.52 -2.51 -2.47
CA ASN A 86 5.68 -2.87 -3.30
C ASN A 86 5.79 -2.01 -4.58
N VAL A 87 5.40 -0.75 -4.52
CA VAL A 87 5.51 0.22 -5.62
C VAL A 87 5.81 1.63 -5.11
N ALA A 88 6.79 2.29 -5.68
CA ALA A 88 6.95 3.73 -5.59
C ALA A 88 6.17 4.36 -6.76
N HIS A 89 5.12 5.16 -6.48
CA HIS A 89 4.22 5.63 -7.51
C HIS A 89 4.87 6.65 -8.45
N GLN A 90 5.48 7.68 -7.89
CA GLN A 90 6.07 8.78 -8.64
C GLN A 90 7.59 8.84 -8.44
N GLU A 91 8.30 9.59 -9.29
CA GLU A 91 9.75 9.77 -9.15
C GLU A 91 10.16 10.40 -7.80
N ILE A 92 9.25 11.16 -7.19
CA ILE A 92 9.44 11.76 -5.87
C ILE A 92 9.38 10.72 -4.74
N ASP A 93 8.83 9.53 -4.99
CA ASP A 93 8.62 8.47 -4.01
C ASP A 93 9.85 7.57 -3.80
N LEU A 94 10.95 7.83 -4.52
CA LEU A 94 12.21 7.11 -4.29
C LEU A 94 13.43 8.01 -4.58
N LYS A 95 14.54 7.74 -3.90
CA LYS A 95 15.75 8.55 -3.99
C LYS A 95 16.40 8.55 -5.36
N ASN A 96 16.46 7.40 -6.00
CA ASN A 96 17.25 7.21 -7.23
C ASN A 96 16.33 6.77 -8.39
N ALA A 97 15.29 7.55 -8.68
CA ALA A 97 14.26 7.21 -9.67
C ALA A 97 14.83 6.82 -11.04
N LYS A 98 15.76 7.64 -11.57
CA LYS A 98 16.33 7.42 -12.91
C LYS A 98 17.03 6.06 -13.07
N THR A 99 17.77 5.62 -12.03
CA THR A 99 18.52 4.35 -12.07
C THR A 99 17.67 3.14 -11.72
N ASN A 100 16.48 3.37 -11.14
CA ASN A 100 15.56 2.31 -10.75
C ASN A 100 14.39 2.12 -11.71
N ARG A 101 14.28 2.95 -12.75
CA ARG A 101 13.22 2.79 -13.75
C ARG A 101 13.27 1.41 -14.40
N GLY A 102 12.14 0.70 -14.37
CA GLY A 102 12.05 -0.67 -14.87
C GLY A 102 12.50 -1.76 -13.89
N ASN A 103 12.95 -1.41 -12.69
CA ASN A 103 13.16 -2.38 -11.61
C ASN A 103 11.85 -2.70 -10.90
N ALA A 104 11.78 -3.89 -10.26
CA ALA A 104 10.65 -4.27 -9.42
C ALA A 104 10.32 -3.17 -8.39
N GLY A 105 9.06 -2.80 -8.29
CA GLY A 105 8.57 -1.69 -7.47
C GLY A 105 8.63 -0.32 -8.16
N PHE A 106 9.20 -0.23 -9.38
CA PHE A 106 9.23 1.03 -10.15
C PHE A 106 9.20 0.78 -11.66
N THR A 107 8.48 -0.22 -12.11
CA THR A 107 8.13 -0.42 -13.53
C THR A 107 7.00 0.51 -13.93
N ASP A 108 6.87 0.80 -15.21
CA ASP A 108 5.78 1.64 -15.72
C ASP A 108 4.42 0.93 -15.50
N GLU A 109 4.39 -0.41 -15.58
CA GLU A 109 3.20 -1.25 -15.35
C GLU A 109 2.72 -1.18 -13.89
N GLU A 110 3.62 -1.37 -12.91
CA GLU A 110 3.28 -1.30 -11.48
C GLU A 110 2.75 0.09 -11.10
N ARG A 111 3.41 1.13 -11.59
CA ARG A 111 2.99 2.53 -11.37
C ARG A 111 1.64 2.83 -12.02
N ALA A 112 1.39 2.32 -13.23
CA ALA A 112 0.11 2.47 -13.92
C ALA A 112 -1.04 1.77 -13.17
N CYS A 113 -0.80 0.60 -12.57
CA CYS A 113 -1.78 -0.07 -11.72
C CYS A 113 -2.17 0.80 -10.52
N PHE A 114 -1.20 1.39 -9.83
CA PHE A 114 -1.51 2.28 -8.72
C PHE A 114 -2.20 3.58 -9.17
N SER A 115 -1.80 4.17 -10.31
CA SER A 115 -2.53 5.29 -10.92
C SER A 115 -4.00 4.94 -11.19
N LYS A 116 -4.25 3.73 -11.73
CA LYS A 116 -5.59 3.23 -11.97
C LYS A 116 -6.43 3.12 -10.69
N VAL A 117 -5.83 2.73 -9.56
CA VAL A 117 -6.52 2.73 -8.26
C VAL A 117 -6.98 4.15 -7.91
N LEU A 118 -6.10 5.14 -8.02
CA LEU A 118 -6.43 6.54 -7.71
C LEU A 118 -7.50 7.11 -8.66
N GLU A 119 -7.43 6.79 -9.95
CA GLU A 119 -8.43 7.17 -10.97
C GLU A 119 -9.81 6.54 -10.72
N ASN A 120 -9.86 5.45 -9.96
CA ASN A 120 -11.10 4.76 -9.58
C ASN A 120 -11.68 5.22 -8.23
N GLY A 121 -11.33 6.44 -7.78
CA GLY A 121 -11.95 7.09 -6.62
C GLY A 121 -11.28 6.78 -5.29
N PHE A 122 -9.97 6.51 -5.32
CA PHE A 122 -9.15 6.35 -4.12
C PHE A 122 -8.14 7.49 -3.97
N ILE A 123 -7.71 7.75 -2.75
CA ILE A 123 -6.78 8.82 -2.37
C ILE A 123 -5.55 8.21 -1.71
N ASP A 124 -4.34 8.48 -2.23
CA ASP A 124 -3.08 8.34 -1.51
C ASP A 124 -3.02 9.43 -0.44
N THR A 125 -3.25 9.07 0.82
CA THR A 125 -3.43 10.03 1.90
C THR A 125 -2.19 10.87 2.17
N PHE A 126 -0.99 10.28 2.05
CA PHE A 126 0.25 11.03 2.24
C PHE A 126 0.43 12.08 1.14
N ARG A 127 0.22 11.74 -0.13
CA ARG A 127 0.32 12.70 -1.24
C ARG A 127 -0.81 13.71 -1.27
N TYR A 128 -1.95 13.39 -0.67
CA TYR A 128 -3.03 14.37 -0.47
C TYR A 128 -2.61 15.53 0.43
N PHE A 129 -1.92 15.26 1.55
CA PHE A 129 -1.45 16.28 2.47
C PHE A 129 -0.11 16.90 2.03
N TYR A 130 0.79 16.08 1.46
CA TYR A 130 2.16 16.47 1.16
C TYR A 130 2.52 16.17 -0.31
N PRO A 131 1.86 16.84 -1.28
CA PRO A 131 2.00 16.51 -2.70
C PRO A 131 3.43 16.62 -3.23
N ASP A 132 4.19 17.61 -2.73
CA ASP A 132 5.53 17.95 -3.23
C ASP A 132 6.66 17.61 -2.24
N LEU A 133 6.36 16.97 -1.11
CA LEU A 133 7.36 16.67 -0.09
C LEU A 133 8.29 15.56 -0.54
N THR A 134 9.58 15.88 -0.70
CA THR A 134 10.62 14.96 -1.15
C THR A 134 11.40 14.37 0.02
N GLY A 135 12.06 13.24 -0.20
CA GLY A 135 13.01 12.67 0.74
C GLY A 135 12.38 11.99 1.95
N VAL A 136 11.07 11.76 1.92
CA VAL A 136 10.34 10.99 2.93
C VAL A 136 9.98 9.63 2.35
N TYR A 137 10.51 8.59 2.95
CA TYR A 137 10.38 7.21 2.50
C TYR A 137 9.93 6.32 3.64
N SER A 138 9.41 5.13 3.30
CA SER A 138 8.95 4.16 4.29
C SER A 138 9.81 2.89 4.35
N TRP A 139 10.65 2.67 3.35
CA TRP A 139 11.53 1.50 3.25
C TRP A 139 12.95 1.88 2.80
N TRP A 140 13.96 1.16 3.34
CA TRP A 140 15.38 1.25 2.95
C TRP A 140 16.02 -0.12 2.95
N SER A 141 16.72 -0.47 1.87
CA SER A 141 17.50 -1.70 1.84
C SER A 141 18.51 -1.77 3.01
N TYR A 142 18.69 -2.95 3.58
CA TYR A 142 19.76 -3.18 4.55
C TYR A 142 21.18 -3.03 3.96
N MET A 143 21.31 -3.06 2.62
CA MET A 143 22.59 -2.95 1.95
C MET A 143 23.06 -1.49 1.82
N PHE A 144 24.38 -1.32 1.73
CA PHE A 144 25.04 -0.05 1.40
C PHE A 144 24.72 1.12 2.34
N GLN A 145 24.28 0.85 3.58
CA GLN A 145 23.85 1.88 4.54
C GLN A 145 22.73 2.78 3.97
N ALA A 146 21.79 2.19 3.25
CA ALA A 146 20.77 2.92 2.52
C ALA A 146 19.96 3.87 3.42
N ARG A 147 19.58 3.43 4.64
CA ARG A 147 18.83 4.26 5.59
C ARG A 147 19.64 5.47 6.09
N ALA A 148 20.93 5.29 6.41
CA ALA A 148 21.81 6.38 6.84
C ALA A 148 22.01 7.44 5.73
N LYS A 149 21.99 7.02 4.46
CA LYS A 149 22.11 7.89 3.29
C LYS A 149 20.75 8.41 2.80
N ASN A 150 19.68 8.04 3.45
CA ASN A 150 18.29 8.25 3.02
C ASN A 150 18.05 7.84 1.55
N ALA A 151 18.63 6.70 1.14
CA ALA A 151 18.40 6.11 -0.18
C ALA A 151 17.19 5.14 -0.08
N GLY A 152 16.03 5.69 0.16
CA GLY A 152 14.81 4.98 0.46
C GLY A 152 13.76 5.04 -0.65
N TRP A 153 12.66 4.31 -0.42
CA TRP A 153 11.48 4.21 -1.24
C TRP A 153 10.23 4.39 -0.37
N ARG A 154 9.22 5.08 -0.84
CA ARG A 154 7.90 5.11 -0.24
C ARG A 154 7.05 4.03 -0.93
N ILE A 155 6.91 2.91 -0.27
CA ILE A 155 6.17 1.74 -0.77
C ILE A 155 5.07 1.26 0.18
N ASP A 156 5.00 1.83 1.38
CA ASP A 156 3.93 1.63 2.35
C ASP A 156 2.94 2.80 2.26
N TYR A 157 1.65 2.49 2.23
CA TYR A 157 0.60 3.47 2.00
C TYR A 157 -0.58 3.27 2.93
N PHE A 158 -1.26 4.38 3.24
CA PHE A 158 -2.67 4.43 3.53
C PHE A 158 -3.40 5.00 2.32
N VAL A 159 -4.36 4.25 1.82
CA VAL A 159 -5.21 4.66 0.69
C VAL A 159 -6.67 4.53 1.11
N VAL A 160 -7.47 5.54 0.79
CA VAL A 160 -8.87 5.60 1.24
C VAL A 160 -9.81 5.90 0.09
N SER A 161 -11.07 5.46 0.21
CA SER A 161 -12.15 5.87 -0.68
C SER A 161 -12.30 7.39 -0.68
N GLU A 162 -12.52 8.00 -1.83
CA GLU A 162 -12.63 9.47 -1.99
C GLU A 162 -13.72 10.08 -1.11
N CYS A 163 -14.79 9.36 -0.82
CA CYS A 163 -15.86 9.83 0.06
C CYS A 163 -15.41 10.03 1.52
N LEU A 164 -14.24 9.52 1.93
CA LEU A 164 -13.65 9.78 3.24
C LEU A 164 -12.76 11.04 3.28
N LYS A 165 -12.61 11.75 2.17
CA LYS A 165 -11.70 12.90 2.02
C LYS A 165 -11.86 13.95 3.12
N ASP A 166 -13.10 14.30 3.45
CA ASP A 166 -13.40 15.33 4.47
C ASP A 166 -13.14 14.84 5.91
N ARG A 167 -12.99 13.55 6.09
CA ARG A 167 -12.63 12.92 7.37
C ARG A 167 -11.13 12.81 7.60
N LEU A 168 -10.32 13.04 6.59
CA LEU A 168 -8.87 13.02 6.75
C LEU A 168 -8.41 14.19 7.63
N ALA A 169 -7.53 13.89 8.59
CA ALA A 169 -6.92 14.88 9.47
C ALA A 169 -5.42 15.05 9.20
N ASP A 170 -4.68 13.95 9.08
CA ASP A 170 -3.24 13.95 8.74
C ASP A 170 -2.80 12.57 8.26
N ALA A 171 -1.62 12.49 7.62
CA ALA A 171 -0.94 11.25 7.26
C ALA A 171 0.56 11.40 7.50
N LYS A 172 1.18 10.43 8.22
CA LYS A 172 2.57 10.53 8.64
C LYS A 172 3.38 9.30 8.25
N ILE A 173 4.67 9.48 8.07
CA ILE A 173 5.67 8.43 7.88
C ILE A 173 6.74 8.63 8.96
N HIS A 174 6.84 7.69 9.89
CA HIS A 174 7.69 7.76 11.08
C HIS A 174 9.11 7.29 10.80
N THR A 175 9.84 8.05 10.00
CA THR A 175 11.20 7.70 9.55
C THR A 175 12.22 7.55 10.68
N GLU A 176 11.95 8.14 11.85
CA GLU A 176 12.76 8.07 13.07
C GLU A 176 12.63 6.74 13.81
N ILE A 177 11.56 5.97 13.59
CA ILE A 177 11.35 4.68 14.24
C ILE A 177 12.18 3.61 13.55
N LEU A 178 13.05 2.98 14.34
CA LEU A 178 14.00 1.97 13.89
C LEU A 178 13.54 0.56 14.32
N GLY A 179 14.20 -0.48 13.79
CA GLY A 179 13.96 -1.89 14.15
C GLY A 179 13.57 -2.78 12.98
N SER A 180 13.27 -2.16 11.83
CA SER A 180 12.96 -2.83 10.57
C SER A 180 13.58 -2.06 9.40
N ASP A 181 13.64 -2.65 8.22
CA ASP A 181 13.91 -1.97 6.95
C ASP A 181 12.73 -1.10 6.49
N HIS A 182 11.53 -1.30 7.04
CA HIS A 182 10.41 -0.38 6.94
C HIS A 182 10.31 0.51 8.19
N CYS A 183 9.62 1.62 8.09
CA CYS A 183 9.14 2.39 9.23
C CYS A 183 7.60 2.43 9.26
N PRO A 184 6.99 2.69 10.44
CA PRO A 184 5.55 2.82 10.55
C PRO A 184 5.02 4.00 9.74
N ILE A 185 3.82 3.83 9.21
CA ILE A 185 3.00 4.90 8.65
C ILE A 185 1.76 5.10 9.50
N GLU A 186 1.19 6.28 9.50
CA GLU A 186 0.03 6.66 10.31
C GLU A 186 -0.99 7.41 9.46
N LEU A 187 -2.26 7.18 9.71
CA LEU A 187 -3.37 7.94 9.17
C LEU A 187 -4.26 8.39 10.34
N ASP A 188 -4.49 9.70 10.43
CA ASP A 188 -5.40 10.32 11.39
C ASP A 188 -6.72 10.67 10.70
N LEU A 189 -7.83 10.26 11.31
CA LEU A 189 -9.19 10.63 10.91
C LEU A 189 -9.82 11.54 11.96
N LYS A 190 -10.73 12.44 11.49
CA LYS A 190 -11.56 13.29 12.35
C LYS A 190 -12.67 12.49 13.01
#